data_60fae905aa048f00ba709992603002a7
#
_entry.id   60fae905aa048f00ba709992603002a7
#
_cell.length_a   1.000
_cell.length_b   1.000
_cell.length_c   1.000
_cell.angle_alpha   90.00
_cell.angle_beta   90.00
_cell.angle_gamma   90.00
#
_symmetry.space_group_name_H-M   'P 1'
#
loop_
_entity.id
_entity.type
_entity.pdbx_description
1 polymer ?
#
loop_
_entity_poly.entity_id
_entity_poly.type
_entity_poly.pdbx_seq_one_letter_code
_entity_poly.pdbx_strand_id
1 'polypeptide(L)'
;MKVAVIGSGISGLSAAYYLSKKHHVDLFEKEDHFGGHSNTVDIIVDDKKISVDVGFIVFNYQTYPNLINFFEELNVEIEKSDMSFSVSVEKTCLLYTSDAADEWRS
;
A
#
# COMPACT_ATOMS: atom_id res chain seq x y z
N MET A 1 28.62 -2.70 7.46
CA MET A 1 28.63 -3.19 6.07
C MET A 1 27.93 -2.16 5.20
N LYS A 2 28.32 -2.02 3.98
CA LYS A 2 27.63 -1.17 3.00
C LYS A 2 26.73 -2.04 2.13
N VAL A 3 25.44 -1.71 2.07
CA VAL A 3 24.41 -2.51 1.40
C VAL A 3 23.68 -1.65 0.38
N ALA A 4 23.51 -2.18 -0.84
CA ALA A 4 22.65 -1.57 -1.85
C ALA A 4 21.31 -2.30 -1.91
N VAL A 5 20.22 -1.54 -1.86
CA VAL A 5 18.86 -2.03 -2.06
C VAL A 5 18.31 -1.45 -3.37
N ILE A 6 17.86 -2.32 -4.25
CA ILE A 6 17.36 -1.95 -5.57
C ILE A 6 15.85 -2.06 -5.60
N GLY A 7 15.19 -0.94 -5.86
CA GLY A 7 13.73 -0.82 -5.87
C GLY A 7 13.17 -0.31 -4.55
N SER A 8 12.20 0.60 -4.65
CA SER A 8 11.56 1.24 -3.48
C SER A 8 10.09 0.84 -3.34
N GLY A 9 9.70 -0.33 -3.82
CA GLY A 9 8.44 -0.95 -3.43
C GLY A 9 8.48 -1.38 -1.96
N ILE A 10 7.40 -1.95 -1.46
CA ILE A 10 7.28 -2.33 -0.04
C ILE A 10 8.43 -3.24 0.43
N SER A 11 8.87 -4.16 -0.40
CA SER A 11 9.99 -5.07 -0.08
C SER A 11 11.31 -4.32 0.06
N GLY A 12 11.63 -3.43 -0.89
CA GLY A 12 12.84 -2.63 -0.86
C GLY A 12 12.85 -1.63 0.29
N LEU A 13 11.75 -0.92 0.51
CA LEU A 13 11.63 0.04 1.61
C LEU A 13 11.76 -0.62 2.98
N SER A 14 11.07 -1.75 3.20
CA SER A 14 11.18 -2.48 4.47
C SER A 14 12.58 -3.06 4.68
N ALA A 15 13.19 -3.64 3.66
CA ALA A 15 14.57 -4.13 3.73
C ALA A 15 15.55 -3.01 4.05
N ALA A 16 15.45 -1.88 3.34
CA ALA A 16 16.30 -0.72 3.58
C ALA A 16 16.14 -0.18 5.01
N TYR A 17 14.91 -0.08 5.48
CA TYR A 17 14.62 0.38 6.85
C TYR A 17 15.28 -0.51 7.92
N TYR A 18 15.03 -1.82 7.86
CA TYR A 18 15.56 -2.74 8.86
C TYR A 18 17.09 -2.89 8.78
N LEU A 19 17.65 -2.92 7.59
CA LEU A 19 19.11 -2.99 7.40
C LEU A 19 19.82 -1.70 7.84
N SER A 20 19.19 -0.55 7.68
CA SER A 20 19.79 0.74 8.07
C SER A 20 20.03 0.88 9.58
N LYS A 21 19.38 0.06 10.40
CA LYS A 21 19.61 0.02 11.85
C LYS A 21 21.01 -0.44 12.22
N LYS A 22 21.68 -1.21 11.35
CA LYS A 22 23.00 -1.81 11.61
C LYS A 22 24.03 -1.60 10.50
N HIS A 23 23.59 -1.12 9.33
CA HIS A 23 24.39 -1.02 8.13
C HIS A 23 24.19 0.33 7.45
N HIS A 24 25.15 0.71 6.64
CA HIS A 24 24.95 1.83 5.71
C HIS A 24 24.21 1.31 4.48
N VAL A 25 23.04 1.87 4.20
CA VAL A 25 22.17 1.43 3.10
C VAL A 25 22.01 2.52 2.07
N ASP A 26 22.30 2.19 0.81
CA ASP A 26 22.00 3.00 -0.35
C ASP A 26 20.76 2.38 -1.05
N LEU A 27 19.68 3.14 -1.16
CA LEU A 27 18.45 2.73 -1.86
C LEU A 27 18.40 3.34 -3.25
N PHE A 28 18.23 2.50 -4.26
CA PHE A 28 18.17 2.90 -5.66
C PHE A 28 16.77 2.67 -6.21
N GLU A 29 16.19 3.70 -6.81
CA GLU A 29 14.90 3.64 -7.49
C GLU A 29 15.04 4.11 -8.93
N LYS A 30 14.44 3.37 -9.86
CA LYS A 30 14.42 3.68 -11.29
C LYS A 30 13.40 4.76 -11.64
N GLU A 31 12.24 4.70 -10.98
CA GLU A 31 11.14 5.63 -11.25
C GLU A 31 11.35 6.96 -10.51
N ASP A 32 10.55 7.95 -10.86
CA ASP A 32 10.58 9.29 -10.26
C ASP A 32 9.83 9.40 -8.91
N HIS A 33 9.27 8.28 -8.45
CA HIS A 33 8.57 8.19 -7.17
C HIS A 33 8.94 6.92 -6.40
N PHE A 34 8.81 6.95 -5.09
CA PHE A 34 8.97 5.80 -4.20
C PHE A 34 7.65 5.09 -3.97
N GLY A 35 7.72 3.83 -3.55
CA GLY A 35 6.56 3.06 -3.11
C GLY A 35 6.12 1.97 -4.06
N GLY A 36 6.51 1.99 -5.32
CA GLY A 36 6.11 0.97 -6.30
C GLY A 36 4.59 0.93 -6.49
N HIS A 37 3.96 -0.20 -6.17
CA HIS A 37 2.50 -0.37 -6.22
C HIS A 37 1.77 0.42 -5.12
N SER A 38 2.42 0.83 -4.07
CA SER A 38 1.88 1.77 -3.09
C SER A 38 2.07 3.17 -3.66
N ASN A 39 1.02 3.73 -4.23
CA ASN A 39 1.07 5.01 -4.91
C ASN A 39 -0.13 5.87 -4.55
N THR A 40 0.14 7.04 -4.03
CA THR A 40 -0.87 8.04 -3.68
C THR A 40 -0.73 9.24 -4.60
N VAL A 41 -1.81 9.63 -5.24
CA VAL A 41 -1.86 10.76 -6.16
C VAL A 41 -2.72 11.86 -5.57
N ASP A 42 -2.20 13.08 -5.60
CA ASP A 42 -2.96 14.25 -5.19
C ASP A 42 -3.77 14.80 -6.36
N ILE A 43 -5.06 14.97 -6.14
CA ILE A 43 -5.98 15.59 -7.09
C ILE A 43 -6.62 16.82 -6.49
N ILE A 44 -7.08 17.74 -7.34
CA ILE A 44 -7.80 18.95 -6.91
C ILE A 44 -9.25 18.82 -7.37
N VAL A 45 -10.17 18.84 -6.39
CA VAL A 45 -11.61 18.83 -6.62
C VAL A 45 -12.23 20.00 -5.85
N ASP A 46 -12.95 20.86 -6.51
CA ASP A 46 -13.58 22.06 -5.92
C ASP A 46 -12.59 22.89 -5.08
N ASP A 47 -11.40 23.15 -5.65
CA ASP A 47 -10.29 23.89 -5.02
C ASP A 47 -9.71 23.22 -3.74
N LYS A 48 -10.07 21.96 -3.48
CA LYS A 48 -9.52 21.18 -2.37
C LYS A 48 -8.57 20.11 -2.88
N LYS A 49 -7.43 20.01 -2.22
CA LYS A 49 -6.47 18.92 -2.46
C LYS A 49 -6.94 17.65 -1.76
N ILE A 50 -7.08 16.57 -2.54
CA ILE A 50 -7.46 15.25 -2.05
C ILE A 50 -6.38 14.25 -2.45
N SER A 51 -5.89 13.49 -1.49
CA SER A 51 -4.94 12.41 -1.73
C SER A 51 -5.68 11.09 -1.97
N VAL A 52 -5.39 10.43 -3.08
CA VAL A 52 -6.07 9.21 -3.51
C VAL A 52 -5.05 8.10 -3.70
N ASP A 53 -5.27 6.97 -3.04
CA ASP A 53 -4.48 5.76 -3.26
C ASP A 53 -4.92 5.07 -4.55
N VAL A 54 -3.97 4.87 -5.47
CA VAL A 54 -4.27 4.37 -6.83
C VAL A 54 -3.64 3.01 -7.14
N GLY A 55 -2.88 2.46 -6.22
CA GLY A 55 -2.24 1.16 -6.39
C GLY A 55 -2.75 0.15 -5.36
N PHE A 56 -1.91 -0.19 -4.42
CA PHE A 56 -2.28 -1.02 -3.27
C PHE A 56 -3.12 -0.18 -2.29
N ILE A 57 -4.37 -0.53 -2.09
CA ILE A 57 -5.33 0.32 -1.38
C ILE A 57 -5.90 -0.29 -0.10
N VAL A 58 -5.91 -1.63 0.03
CA VAL A 58 -6.49 -2.30 1.20
C VAL A 58 -5.63 -3.45 1.68
N PHE A 59 -5.69 -3.72 2.97
CA PHE A 59 -5.04 -4.84 3.65
C PHE A 59 -5.89 -5.26 4.86
N ASN A 60 -5.55 -6.39 5.46
CA ASN A 60 -6.20 -6.85 6.69
C ASN A 60 -5.17 -7.41 7.68
N TYR A 61 -5.57 -7.52 8.94
CA TYR A 61 -4.68 -8.00 10.01
C TYR A 61 -4.32 -9.48 9.89
N GLN A 62 -5.19 -10.27 9.30
CA GLN A 62 -5.02 -11.72 9.24
C GLN A 62 -3.96 -12.15 8.23
N THR A 63 -3.98 -11.56 7.04
CA THR A 63 -3.11 -11.98 5.93
C THR A 63 -1.87 -11.13 5.74
N TYR A 64 -1.79 -9.97 6.41
CA TYR A 64 -0.69 -9.02 6.31
C TYR A 64 -0.01 -8.71 7.65
N PRO A 65 0.38 -9.71 8.47
CA PRO A 65 0.91 -9.44 9.81
C PRO A 65 2.22 -8.65 9.80
N ASN A 66 3.09 -8.90 8.82
CA ASN A 66 4.36 -8.18 8.71
C ASN A 66 4.18 -6.73 8.27
N LEU A 67 3.21 -6.46 7.39
CA LEU A 67 2.87 -5.11 6.98
C LEU A 67 2.30 -4.31 8.15
N ILE A 68 1.43 -4.90 8.95
CA ILE A 68 0.88 -4.30 10.16
C ILE A 68 1.99 -3.93 11.14
N ASN A 69 2.91 -4.86 11.41
CA ASN A 69 4.05 -4.60 12.30
C ASN A 69 4.93 -3.46 11.77
N PHE A 70 5.16 -3.42 10.47
CA PHE A 70 5.93 -2.36 9.83
C PHE A 70 5.24 -1.00 9.95
N PHE A 71 3.94 -0.93 9.73
CA PHE A 71 3.15 0.29 9.88
C PHE A 71 3.10 0.78 11.33
N GLU A 72 2.94 -0.12 12.30
CA GLU A 72 3.00 0.23 13.72
C GLU A 72 4.36 0.80 14.11
N GLU A 73 5.44 0.20 13.64
CA GLU A 73 6.80 0.65 13.92
C GLU A 73 7.09 2.03 13.33
N LEU A 74 6.52 2.35 12.18
CA LEU A 74 6.65 3.65 11.51
C LEU A 74 5.58 4.67 11.91
N ASN A 75 4.63 4.31 12.77
CA ASN A 75 3.46 5.13 13.13
C ASN A 75 2.64 5.58 11.92
N VAL A 76 2.44 4.70 10.95
CA VAL A 76 1.59 4.96 9.79
C VAL A 76 0.13 4.93 10.22
N GLU A 77 -0.60 5.98 9.92
CA GLU A 77 -2.04 6.04 10.17
C GLU A 77 -2.78 5.10 9.23
N ILE A 78 -3.71 4.32 9.78
CA ILE A 78 -4.56 3.42 9.02
C ILE A 78 -6.03 3.73 9.28
N GLU A 79 -6.86 3.49 8.30
CA GLU A 79 -8.29 3.77 8.34
C GLU A 79 -9.09 2.52 7.98
N LYS A 80 -10.17 2.27 8.69
CA LYS A 80 -11.08 1.17 8.35
C LYS A 80 -11.76 1.46 7.02
N SER A 81 -11.63 0.55 6.06
CA SER A 81 -12.30 0.66 4.78
C SER A 81 -13.66 -0.04 4.79
N ASP A 82 -14.56 0.46 3.98
CA ASP A 82 -15.87 -0.14 3.73
C ASP A 82 -15.97 -0.42 2.23
N MET A 83 -15.42 -1.55 1.83
CA MET A 83 -15.34 -1.95 0.43
C MET A 83 -16.27 -3.11 0.15
N SER A 84 -16.91 -3.06 -1.03
CA SER A 84 -17.69 -4.15 -1.56
C SER A 84 -17.09 -4.65 -2.87
N PHE A 85 -17.38 -5.89 -3.19
CA PHE A 85 -16.98 -6.53 -4.44
C PHE A 85 -18.20 -6.95 -5.22
N SER A 86 -18.23 -6.67 -6.52
CA SER A 86 -19.32 -7.10 -7.40
C SER A 86 -18.78 -7.67 -8.71
N VAL A 87 -19.46 -8.69 -9.20
CA VAL A 87 -19.19 -9.29 -10.52
C VAL A 87 -20.49 -9.32 -11.32
N SER A 88 -20.43 -8.80 -12.53
CA SER A 88 -21.54 -8.87 -13.49
C SER A 88 -21.07 -9.64 -14.73
N VAL A 89 -21.79 -10.67 -15.10
CA VAL A 89 -21.53 -11.48 -16.30
C VAL A 89 -22.69 -11.36 -17.26
N GLU A 90 -22.52 -10.62 -18.35
CA GLU A 90 -23.59 -10.30 -19.31
C GLU A 90 -24.24 -11.51 -19.94
N LYS A 91 -23.43 -12.51 -20.31
CA LYS A 91 -23.95 -13.72 -21.01
C LYS A 91 -24.83 -14.61 -20.13
N THR A 92 -24.62 -14.57 -18.81
CA THR A 92 -25.38 -15.39 -17.86
C THR A 92 -26.29 -14.57 -16.98
N CYS A 93 -26.32 -13.26 -17.12
CA CYS A 93 -27.03 -12.31 -16.25
C CYS A 93 -26.72 -12.52 -14.77
N LEU A 94 -25.52 -13.03 -14.45
CA LEU A 94 -25.06 -13.25 -13.08
C LEU A 94 -24.51 -11.95 -12.51
N LEU A 95 -25.12 -11.51 -11.40
CA LEU A 95 -24.60 -10.41 -10.58
C LEU A 95 -24.30 -10.95 -9.20
N TYR A 96 -23.07 -10.77 -8.75
CA TYR A 96 -22.62 -11.13 -7.40
C TYR A 96 -22.08 -9.90 -6.69
N THR A 97 -22.51 -9.68 -5.45
CA THR A 97 -21.99 -8.62 -4.58
C THR A 97 -21.60 -9.23 -3.23
N SER A 98 -20.49 -8.77 -2.68
CA SER A 98 -20.01 -9.17 -1.35
C SER A 98 -19.40 -7.97 -0.64
N ASP A 99 -19.64 -7.86 0.66
CA ASP A 99 -18.95 -6.92 1.50
C ASP A 99 -17.59 -7.48 1.89
N ALA A 100 -16.56 -6.69 1.69
CA ALA A 100 -15.22 -6.98 2.19
C ALA A 100 -15.09 -6.42 3.60
N ALA A 101 -15.74 -7.09 4.57
CA ALA A 101 -15.63 -6.72 5.97
C ALA A 101 -14.19 -6.92 6.47
N ASP A 102 -13.76 -6.05 7.39
CA ASP A 102 -12.45 -6.13 8.07
C ASP A 102 -11.22 -5.84 7.20
N GLU A 103 -11.35 -5.10 6.13
CA GLU A 103 -10.21 -4.57 5.39
C GLU A 103 -9.83 -3.15 5.85
N TRP A 104 -8.56 -2.82 5.76
CA TRP A 104 -7.99 -1.55 6.18
C TRP A 104 -7.17 -0.92 5.06
N ARG A 105 -7.11 0.41 5.04
CA ARG A 105 -6.24 1.18 4.15
C ARG A 105 -5.38 2.16 4.93
N SER A 106 -4.27 2.46 4.36
CA SER A 106 -3.34 3.46 4.88
C SER A 106 -3.52 4.83 4.22
#